data_e87acec235ea341fc6bf613696e93eb5
#
_entry.id   e87acec235ea341fc6bf613696e93eb5
#
_cell.length_a   1.000
_cell.length_b   1.000
_cell.length_c   1.000
_cell.angle_alpha   90.00
_cell.angle_beta   90.00
_cell.angle_gamma   90.00
#
_symmetry.space_group_name_H-M   'P 1'
#
loop_
_entity.id
_entity.type
_entity.pdbx_description
1 polymer ?
#
loop_
_entity_poly.entity_id
_entity_poly.type
_entity_poly.pdbx_seq_one_letter_code
_entity_poly.pdbx_strand_id
1 'polypeptide(L)'
;VGVLGGIFTGMALMICKPMAEAEVEWFYFALMGLTAILLGAFGSVFNTFSSLYLSKDNDLLLSLPIQVSVIMISGLMYSGAVTLPTVIVYWATVEFSVKAVAGGILYLVLISIFVMTLSCALGWIVAKISLKLKHKSFITVIISLAFFGGYYFISFQAQRLISELLANA
;
A
#
# COMPACT_ATOMS: atom_id res chain seq x y z
N VAL A 1 -8.84 8.56 -1.45
CA VAL A 1 -7.72 8.68 -0.48
C VAL A 1 -8.24 9.09 0.89
N GLY A 2 -9.10 10.11 1.04
CA GLY A 2 -9.60 10.56 2.35
C GLY A 2 -10.36 9.48 3.14
N VAL A 3 -11.25 8.75 2.50
CA VAL A 3 -12.00 7.65 3.13
C VAL A 3 -11.05 6.53 3.59
N LEU A 4 -10.09 6.16 2.75
CA LEU A 4 -9.06 5.18 3.11
C LEU A 4 -8.25 5.66 4.32
N GLY A 5 -7.79 6.90 4.34
CA GLY A 5 -7.10 7.47 5.48
C GLY A 5 -7.91 7.40 6.78
N GLY A 6 -9.23 7.67 6.71
CA GLY A 6 -10.14 7.53 7.85
C GLY A 6 -10.24 6.10 8.38
N ILE A 7 -10.38 5.11 7.49
CA ILE A 7 -10.44 3.69 7.86
C ILE A 7 -9.14 3.26 8.53
N PHE A 8 -7.99 3.62 7.94
CA PHE A 8 -6.69 3.25 8.50
C PHE A 8 -6.35 4.01 9.78
N THR A 9 -6.86 5.22 9.98
CA THR A 9 -6.78 5.91 11.28
C THR A 9 -7.53 5.14 12.35
N GLY A 10 -8.75 4.69 12.06
CA GLY A 10 -9.53 3.86 12.99
C GLY A 10 -8.84 2.54 13.32
N MET A 11 -8.29 1.85 12.31
CA MET A 11 -7.50 0.62 12.49
C MET A 11 -6.24 0.87 13.32
N ALA A 12 -5.51 1.95 13.03
CA ALA A 12 -4.32 2.32 13.77
C ALA A 12 -4.61 2.57 15.25
N LEU A 13 -5.69 3.28 15.56
CA LEU A 13 -6.12 3.53 16.94
C LEU A 13 -6.48 2.25 17.71
N MET A 14 -7.12 1.29 17.04
CA MET A 14 -7.49 0.02 17.67
C MET A 14 -6.28 -0.88 17.97
N ILE A 15 -5.28 -0.86 17.09
CA ILE A 15 -4.14 -1.80 17.17
C ILE A 15 -2.96 -1.20 17.95
N CYS A 16 -2.75 0.13 17.87
CA CYS A 16 -1.57 0.78 18.43
C CYS A 16 -1.44 0.59 19.95
N LYS A 17 -2.52 0.85 20.70
CA LYS A 17 -2.50 0.73 22.17
C LYS A 17 -2.20 -0.68 22.67
N PRO A 18 -2.94 -1.74 22.27
CA PRO A 18 -2.67 -3.10 22.75
C PRO A 18 -1.27 -3.60 22.35
N MET A 19 -0.75 -3.17 21.19
CA MET A 19 0.61 -3.57 20.79
C MET A 19 1.71 -2.82 21.55
N ALA A 20 1.48 -1.55 21.92
CA ALA A 20 2.40 -0.82 22.78
C ALA A 20 2.44 -1.39 24.20
N GLU A 21 1.29 -1.77 24.77
CA GLU A 21 1.19 -2.42 26.07
C GLU A 21 1.87 -3.82 26.11
N ALA A 22 1.89 -4.51 24.97
CA ALA A 22 2.56 -5.80 24.82
C ALA A 22 4.06 -5.69 24.45
N GLU A 23 4.64 -4.49 24.42
CA GLU A 23 6.04 -4.22 24.02
C GLU A 23 6.41 -4.72 22.59
N VAL A 24 5.40 -4.87 21.71
CA VAL A 24 5.59 -5.33 20.32
C VAL A 24 5.31 -4.19 19.30
N GLU A 25 5.77 -2.99 19.59
CA GLU A 25 5.59 -1.80 18.73
C GLU A 25 6.14 -2.00 17.31
N TRP A 26 7.25 -2.73 17.18
CA TRP A 26 7.85 -3.06 15.89
C TRP A 26 6.88 -3.81 14.99
N PHE A 27 6.01 -4.66 15.55
CA PHE A 27 5.03 -5.44 14.81
C PHE A 27 3.89 -4.55 14.29
N TYR A 28 3.49 -3.53 15.06
CA TYR A 28 2.55 -2.51 14.60
C TYR A 28 3.04 -1.81 13.34
N PHE A 29 4.28 -1.32 13.35
CA PHE A 29 4.88 -0.67 12.18
C PHE A 29 5.08 -1.63 11.01
N ALA A 30 5.46 -2.88 11.27
CA ALA A 30 5.63 -3.89 10.23
C ALA A 30 4.30 -4.23 9.54
N LEU A 31 3.22 -4.42 10.30
CA LEU A 31 1.89 -4.75 9.78
C LEU A 31 1.31 -3.59 8.97
N MET A 32 1.36 -2.38 9.51
CA MET A 32 0.89 -1.18 8.83
C MET A 32 1.75 -0.84 7.61
N GLY A 33 3.08 -1.04 7.70
CA GLY A 33 3.99 -0.87 6.58
C GLY A 33 3.74 -1.86 5.45
N LEU A 34 3.52 -3.12 5.76
CA LEU A 34 3.15 -4.14 4.79
C LEU A 34 1.84 -3.76 4.07
N THR A 35 0.84 -3.32 4.82
CA THR A 35 -0.44 -2.88 4.27
C THR A 35 -0.26 -1.65 3.37
N ALA A 36 0.57 -0.70 3.76
CA ALA A 36 0.89 0.49 2.98
C ALA A 36 1.60 0.14 1.66
N ILE A 37 2.54 -0.80 1.71
CA ILE A 37 3.28 -1.29 0.54
C ILE A 37 2.32 -1.98 -0.44
N LEU A 38 1.49 -2.88 0.06
CA LEU A 38 0.52 -3.60 -0.76
C LEU A 38 -0.46 -2.62 -1.41
N LEU A 39 -1.12 -1.76 -0.63
CA LEU A 39 -2.07 -0.78 -1.14
C LEU A 39 -1.42 0.23 -2.09
N GLY A 40 -0.24 0.73 -1.74
CA GLY A 40 0.48 1.71 -2.56
C GLY A 40 0.93 1.14 -3.89
N ALA A 41 1.59 -0.02 -3.88
CA ALA A 41 2.07 -0.67 -5.09
C ALA A 41 0.92 -1.06 -6.02
N PHE A 42 -0.08 -1.66 -5.47
CA PHE A 42 -1.18 -2.21 -6.23
C PHE A 42 -2.22 -1.18 -6.61
N GLY A 43 -2.55 -0.26 -5.72
CA GLY A 43 -3.42 0.87 -6.03
C GLY A 43 -2.86 1.72 -7.17
N SER A 44 -1.53 1.91 -7.21
CA SER A 44 -0.87 2.64 -8.29
C SER A 44 -0.92 1.88 -9.62
N VAL A 45 -0.68 0.57 -9.61
CA VAL A 45 -0.74 -0.27 -10.82
C VAL A 45 -2.14 -0.29 -11.41
N PHE A 46 -3.18 -0.46 -10.57
CA PHE A 46 -4.57 -0.44 -11.04
C PHE A 46 -4.99 0.91 -11.59
N ASN A 47 -4.64 1.99 -10.91
CA ASN A 47 -4.96 3.34 -11.36
C ASN A 47 -4.26 3.65 -12.70
N THR A 48 -3.01 3.26 -12.83
CA THR A 48 -2.23 3.41 -14.07
C THR A 48 -2.80 2.57 -15.20
N PHE A 49 -3.14 1.31 -14.93
CA PHE A 49 -3.73 0.44 -15.94
C PHE A 49 -5.08 0.98 -16.40
N SER A 50 -5.94 1.43 -15.48
CA SER A 50 -7.23 2.03 -15.80
C SER A 50 -7.11 3.30 -16.64
N SER A 51 -6.19 4.18 -16.28
CA SER A 51 -6.01 5.47 -16.98
C SER A 51 -5.29 5.35 -18.31
N LEU A 52 -4.35 4.41 -18.45
CA LEU A 52 -3.52 4.27 -19.66
C LEU A 52 -4.11 3.31 -20.69
N TYR A 53 -4.79 2.24 -20.29
CA TYR A 53 -5.22 1.20 -21.20
C TYR A 53 -6.72 1.21 -21.51
N LEU A 54 -7.55 1.85 -20.67
CA LEU A 54 -8.98 2.00 -20.90
C LEU A 54 -9.34 3.30 -21.65
N SER A 55 -8.45 4.29 -21.69
CA SER A 55 -8.69 5.51 -22.46
C SER A 55 -8.49 5.24 -23.97
N LYS A 56 -9.43 5.70 -24.78
CA LYS A 56 -9.43 5.51 -26.23
C LYS A 56 -8.31 6.28 -26.99
N ASP A 57 -7.62 7.20 -26.28
CA ASP A 57 -6.60 8.10 -26.86
C ASP A 57 -5.16 7.62 -26.59
N ASN A 58 -4.96 6.31 -26.65
CA ASN A 58 -3.75 5.61 -26.20
C ASN A 58 -2.45 6.03 -26.89
N ASP A 59 -2.50 6.40 -28.17
CA ASP A 59 -1.27 6.66 -28.94
C ASP A 59 -0.62 8.00 -28.59
N LEU A 60 -1.39 8.97 -28.12
CA LEU A 60 -0.91 10.29 -27.71
C LEU A 60 -0.38 10.29 -26.27
N LEU A 61 -0.99 9.49 -25.39
CA LEU A 61 -0.61 9.37 -23.98
C LEU A 61 0.68 8.54 -23.79
N LEU A 62 0.93 7.56 -24.64
CA LEU A 62 2.14 6.72 -24.58
C LEU A 62 3.43 7.48 -24.96
N SER A 63 3.33 8.62 -25.61
CA SER A 63 4.47 9.47 -26.02
C SER A 63 4.87 10.52 -24.98
N LEU A 64 4.09 10.72 -23.92
CA LEU A 64 4.33 11.76 -22.92
C LEU A 64 5.03 11.21 -21.65
N PRO A 65 6.04 11.89 -21.11
CA PRO A 65 6.75 11.50 -19.87
C PRO A 65 5.88 11.60 -18.61
N ILE A 66 4.62 12.04 -18.76
CA ILE A 66 3.64 12.22 -17.68
C ILE A 66 3.24 10.90 -17.01
N GLN A 67 3.38 9.78 -17.70
CA GLN A 67 2.92 8.46 -17.25
C GLN A 67 3.64 7.96 -15.99
N VAL A 68 4.95 8.15 -15.92
CA VAL A 68 5.75 7.73 -14.75
C VAL A 68 5.39 8.56 -13.54
N SER A 69 5.19 9.87 -13.71
CA SER A 69 4.81 10.77 -12.64
C SER A 69 3.44 10.44 -12.04
N VAL A 70 2.46 10.04 -12.85
CA VAL A 70 1.12 9.65 -12.38
C VAL A 70 1.19 8.36 -11.56
N ILE A 71 1.99 7.37 -11.98
CA ILE A 71 2.21 6.13 -11.21
C ILE A 71 2.84 6.45 -9.86
N MET A 72 3.89 7.27 -9.87
CA MET A 72 4.61 7.64 -8.67
C MET A 72 3.72 8.41 -7.68
N ILE A 73 2.98 9.40 -8.14
CA ILE A 73 2.09 10.21 -7.30
C ILE A 73 0.95 9.35 -6.74
N SER A 74 0.33 8.48 -7.54
CA SER A 74 -0.73 7.60 -7.05
C SER A 74 -0.23 6.61 -6.00
N GLY A 75 0.92 6.00 -6.20
CA GLY A 75 1.57 5.12 -5.22
C GLY A 75 1.85 5.83 -3.90
N LEU A 76 2.38 7.05 -3.98
CA LEU A 76 2.63 7.91 -2.81
C LEU A 76 1.34 8.29 -2.08
N MET A 77 0.27 8.61 -2.80
CA MET A 77 -1.02 8.95 -2.20
C MET A 77 -1.68 7.77 -1.49
N TYR A 78 -1.62 6.57 -2.08
CA TYR A 78 -2.19 5.36 -1.46
C TYR A 78 -1.36 4.90 -0.26
N SER A 79 -0.04 4.87 -0.37
CA SER A 79 0.83 4.51 0.77
C SER A 79 0.75 5.55 1.88
N GLY A 80 0.71 6.84 1.54
CA GLY A 80 0.56 7.95 2.48
C GLY A 80 -0.75 7.90 3.26
N ALA A 81 -1.85 7.45 2.64
CA ALA A 81 -3.13 7.27 3.31
C ALA A 81 -3.09 6.22 4.44
N VAL A 82 -2.12 5.34 4.45
CA VAL A 82 -1.89 4.34 5.50
C VAL A 82 -0.78 4.80 6.45
N THR A 83 0.37 5.20 5.92
CA THR A 83 1.56 5.51 6.72
C THR A 83 1.43 6.77 7.55
N LEU A 84 0.79 7.82 7.02
CA LEU A 84 0.58 9.07 7.80
C LEU A 84 -0.28 8.83 9.05
N PRO A 85 -1.49 8.21 8.95
CA PRO A 85 -2.24 7.87 10.15
C PRO A 85 -1.47 6.98 11.12
N THR A 86 -0.71 6.02 10.63
CA THR A 86 0.09 5.10 11.46
C THR A 86 1.05 5.88 12.36
N VAL A 87 1.82 6.80 11.78
CA VAL A 87 2.81 7.58 12.53
C VAL A 87 2.13 8.61 13.44
N ILE A 88 1.10 9.30 12.97
CA ILE A 88 0.38 10.30 13.78
C ILE A 88 -0.29 9.65 14.99
N VAL A 89 -0.95 8.49 14.80
CA VAL A 89 -1.60 7.77 15.89
C VAL A 89 -0.56 7.30 16.92
N TYR A 90 0.58 6.78 16.48
CA TYR A 90 1.65 6.38 17.38
C TYR A 90 2.16 7.55 18.24
N TRP A 91 2.43 8.71 17.63
CA TRP A 91 2.84 9.91 18.35
C TRP A 91 1.79 10.44 19.32
N ALA A 92 0.52 10.29 18.99
CA ALA A 92 -0.58 10.78 19.82
C ALA A 92 -0.92 9.84 20.98
N THR A 93 -0.65 8.53 20.87
CA THR A 93 -1.15 7.52 21.81
C THR A 93 -0.06 6.88 22.67
N VAL A 94 1.17 6.78 22.18
CA VAL A 94 2.25 6.04 22.87
C VAL A 94 3.33 6.99 23.36
N GLU A 95 4.07 7.64 22.47
CA GLU A 95 5.20 8.47 22.86
C GLU A 95 5.45 9.60 21.87
N PHE A 96 5.54 10.82 22.38
CA PHE A 96 5.98 11.98 21.64
C PHE A 96 7.39 12.39 22.06
N SER A 97 8.38 11.71 21.52
CA SER A 97 9.80 11.96 21.79
C SER A 97 10.53 12.31 20.49
N VAL A 98 11.65 13.01 20.60
CA VAL A 98 12.48 13.38 19.43
C VAL A 98 12.93 12.13 18.66
N LYS A 99 13.22 11.04 19.36
CA LYS A 99 13.56 9.75 18.75
C LYS A 99 12.39 9.13 17.98
N ALA A 100 11.19 9.17 18.57
CA ALA A 100 9.96 8.66 17.95
C ALA A 100 9.59 9.49 16.69
N VAL A 101 9.79 10.81 16.72
CA VAL A 101 9.57 11.69 15.58
C VAL A 101 10.55 11.38 14.45
N ALA A 102 11.84 11.27 14.76
CA ALA A 102 12.88 10.94 13.77
C ALA A 102 12.64 9.55 13.16
N GLY A 103 12.30 8.55 13.99
CA GLY A 103 11.95 7.20 13.55
C GLY A 103 10.71 7.17 12.64
N GLY A 104 9.67 7.90 12.99
CA GLY A 104 8.46 8.04 12.17
C GLY A 104 8.70 8.68 10.81
N ILE A 105 9.51 9.74 10.76
CA ILE A 105 9.90 10.38 9.48
C ILE A 105 10.73 9.40 8.64
N LEU A 106 11.69 8.71 9.23
CA LEU A 106 12.51 7.72 8.53
C LEU A 106 11.63 6.59 7.98
N TYR A 107 10.67 6.09 8.76
CA TYR A 107 9.70 5.09 8.34
C TYR A 107 8.89 5.56 7.13
N LEU A 108 8.33 6.79 7.16
CA LEU A 108 7.59 7.36 6.04
C LEU A 108 8.42 7.41 4.75
N VAL A 109 9.68 7.86 4.85
CA VAL A 109 10.59 7.96 3.70
C VAL A 109 10.93 6.59 3.14
N LEU A 110 11.27 5.62 3.99
CA LEU A 110 11.61 4.26 3.57
C LEU A 110 10.44 3.56 2.86
N ILE A 111 9.24 3.60 3.46
CA ILE A 111 8.04 3.01 2.83
C ILE A 111 7.73 3.69 1.50
N SER A 112 7.82 5.02 1.42
CA SER A 112 7.58 5.75 0.18
C SER A 112 8.53 5.35 -0.93
N ILE A 113 9.83 5.26 -0.66
CA ILE A 113 10.85 4.84 -1.63
C ILE A 113 10.57 3.39 -2.08
N PHE A 114 10.26 2.50 -1.13
CA PHE A 114 9.98 1.11 -1.43
C PHE A 114 8.73 0.96 -2.31
N VAL A 115 7.65 1.65 -1.99
CA VAL A 115 6.41 1.66 -2.77
C VAL A 115 6.65 2.22 -4.17
N MET A 116 7.42 3.30 -4.31
CA MET A 116 7.77 3.87 -5.61
C MET A 116 8.53 2.86 -6.49
N THR A 117 9.54 2.21 -5.94
CA THR A 117 10.34 1.21 -6.65
C THR A 117 9.48 0.02 -7.08
N LEU A 118 8.65 -0.49 -6.16
CA LEU A 118 7.77 -1.63 -6.43
C LEU A 118 6.69 -1.28 -7.46
N SER A 119 6.12 -0.08 -7.39
CA SER A 119 5.13 0.42 -8.35
C SER A 119 5.71 0.53 -9.76
N CYS A 120 6.93 1.03 -9.90
CA CYS A 120 7.63 1.08 -11.19
C CYS A 120 7.92 -0.31 -11.75
N ALA A 121 8.38 -1.23 -10.91
CA ALA A 121 8.64 -2.62 -11.31
C ALA A 121 7.37 -3.35 -11.78
N LEU A 122 6.29 -3.24 -10.98
CA LEU A 122 4.99 -3.83 -11.33
C LEU A 122 4.39 -3.17 -12.57
N GLY A 123 4.48 -1.85 -12.71
CA GLY A 123 4.03 -1.12 -13.89
C GLY A 123 4.73 -1.60 -15.16
N TRP A 124 6.05 -1.83 -15.09
CA TRP A 124 6.83 -2.39 -16.20
C TRP A 124 6.40 -3.82 -16.56
N ILE A 125 6.18 -4.68 -15.54
CA ILE A 125 5.71 -6.06 -15.75
C ILE A 125 4.34 -6.06 -16.42
N VAL A 126 3.39 -5.26 -15.92
CA VAL A 126 2.04 -5.16 -16.48
C VAL A 126 2.07 -4.62 -17.91
N ALA A 127 2.89 -3.61 -18.20
CA ALA A 127 3.08 -3.10 -19.55
C ALA A 127 3.61 -4.18 -20.51
N LYS A 128 4.61 -4.96 -20.08
CA LYS A 128 5.21 -6.04 -20.88
C LYS A 128 4.22 -7.19 -21.15
N ILE A 129 3.39 -7.52 -20.17
CA ILE A 129 2.33 -8.54 -20.31
C ILE A 129 1.23 -8.04 -21.26
N SER A 130 0.81 -6.79 -21.11
CA SER A 130 -0.25 -6.17 -21.91
C SER A 130 0.10 -6.10 -23.39
N LEU A 131 1.38 -5.89 -23.73
CA LEU A 131 1.85 -5.89 -25.12
C LEU A 131 1.76 -7.27 -25.79
N LYS A 132 1.81 -8.37 -25.01
CA LYS A 132 1.77 -9.75 -25.51
C LYS A 132 0.36 -10.31 -25.69
N LEU A 133 -0.66 -9.70 -25.12
CA LEU A 133 -1.97 -10.29 -25.01
C LEU A 133 -3.04 -9.49 -25.77
N LYS A 134 -3.65 -10.15 -26.76
CA LYS A 134 -4.63 -9.60 -27.72
C LYS A 134 -6.01 -9.28 -27.11
N HIS A 135 -6.32 -9.81 -25.92
CA HIS A 135 -7.61 -9.61 -25.23
C HIS A 135 -7.43 -8.84 -23.91
N LYS A 136 -7.37 -7.51 -24.03
CA LYS A 136 -7.12 -6.57 -22.90
C LYS A 136 -8.11 -6.69 -21.74
N SER A 137 -9.39 -6.93 -22.02
CA SER A 137 -10.44 -6.96 -20.99
C SER A 137 -10.39 -8.19 -20.08
N PHE A 138 -10.02 -9.36 -20.63
CA PHE A 138 -9.93 -10.61 -19.89
C PHE A 138 -8.78 -10.63 -18.89
N ILE A 139 -7.70 -9.96 -19.22
CA ILE A 139 -6.50 -9.86 -18.39
C ILE A 139 -6.74 -8.98 -17.18
N THR A 140 -7.45 -7.86 -17.35
CA THR A 140 -7.79 -6.96 -16.24
C THR A 140 -8.60 -7.71 -15.19
N VAL A 141 -9.56 -8.53 -15.62
CA VAL A 141 -10.40 -9.34 -14.73
C VAL A 141 -9.57 -10.41 -14.00
N ILE A 142 -8.68 -11.13 -14.70
CA ILE A 142 -7.83 -12.16 -14.08
C ILE A 142 -6.85 -11.53 -13.08
N ILE A 143 -6.20 -10.42 -13.44
CA ILE A 143 -5.28 -9.73 -12.54
C ILE A 143 -6.04 -9.20 -11.31
N SER A 144 -7.22 -8.60 -11.50
CA SER A 144 -8.06 -8.15 -10.39
C SER A 144 -8.48 -9.30 -9.47
N LEU A 145 -8.86 -10.44 -10.04
CA LEU A 145 -9.29 -11.61 -9.30
C LEU A 145 -8.14 -12.27 -8.51
N ALA A 146 -6.98 -12.42 -9.16
CA ALA A 146 -5.77 -12.93 -8.51
C ALA A 146 -5.32 -12.03 -7.37
N PHE A 147 -5.55 -10.74 -7.53
CA PHE A 147 -5.23 -9.70 -6.58
C PHE A 147 -6.12 -9.75 -5.36
N PHE A 148 -7.45 -9.76 -5.57
CA PHE A 148 -8.44 -9.92 -4.51
C PHE A 148 -8.23 -11.23 -3.76
N GLY A 149 -7.99 -12.33 -4.47
CA GLY A 149 -7.70 -13.63 -3.89
C GLY A 149 -6.43 -13.62 -3.04
N GLY A 150 -5.35 -13.01 -3.53
CA GLY A 150 -4.08 -12.88 -2.80
C GLY A 150 -4.22 -12.02 -1.55
N TYR A 151 -4.90 -10.88 -1.64
CA TYR A 151 -5.19 -10.02 -0.49
C TYR A 151 -6.04 -10.75 0.57
N TYR A 152 -7.08 -11.47 0.16
CA TYR A 152 -7.92 -12.26 1.06
C TYR A 152 -7.12 -13.37 1.76
N PHE A 153 -6.28 -14.07 1.01
CA PHE A 153 -5.44 -15.13 1.55
C PHE A 153 -4.42 -14.62 2.58
N ILE A 154 -3.74 -13.51 2.27
CA ILE A 154 -2.78 -12.88 3.18
C ILE A 154 -3.47 -12.35 4.42
N SER A 155 -4.63 -11.68 4.27
CA SER A 155 -5.41 -11.19 5.42
C SER A 155 -5.91 -12.30 6.33
N PHE A 156 -6.29 -13.45 5.76
CA PHE A 156 -6.72 -14.62 6.53
C PHE A 156 -5.56 -15.27 7.29
N GLN A 157 -4.39 -15.36 6.67
CA GLN A 157 -3.17 -15.85 7.31
C GLN A 157 -2.69 -14.90 8.43
N ALA A 158 -2.76 -13.60 8.21
CA ALA A 158 -2.38 -12.61 9.20
C ALA A 158 -3.29 -12.64 10.43
N GLN A 159 -4.61 -12.77 10.24
CA GLN A 159 -5.56 -12.92 11.36
C GLN A 159 -5.30 -14.20 12.17
N ARG A 160 -4.94 -15.29 11.49
CA ARG A 160 -4.63 -16.56 12.15
C ARG A 160 -3.36 -16.48 13.00
N LEU A 161 -2.31 -15.85 12.47
CA LEU A 161 -1.07 -15.60 13.20
C LEU A 161 -1.28 -14.68 14.41
N ILE A 162 -2.10 -13.63 14.28
CA ILE A 162 -2.42 -12.72 15.37
C ILE A 162 -3.20 -13.47 16.48
N SER A 163 -4.16 -14.30 16.11
CA SER A 163 -4.93 -15.09 17.10
C SER A 163 -4.07 -16.13 17.83
N GLU A 164 -3.11 -16.76 17.14
CA GLU A 164 -2.16 -17.69 17.75
C GLU A 164 -1.16 -16.99 18.69
N LEU A 165 -0.69 -15.79 18.33
CA LEU A 165 0.19 -14.99 19.19
C LEU A 165 -0.53 -14.49 20.43
N LEU A 166 -1.79 -14.06 20.31
CA LEU A 166 -2.61 -13.62 21.45
C LEU A 166 -3.05 -14.78 22.36
N ALA A 167 -3.14 -16.00 21.83
CA ALA A 167 -3.48 -17.19 22.62
C ALA A 167 -2.28 -17.76 23.40
N ASN A 168 -1.05 -17.42 23.00
CA ASN A 168 0.20 -17.87 23.62
C ASN A 168 0.88 -16.80 24.48
N ALA A 169 0.31 -15.60 24.58
CA ALA A 169 0.73 -14.51 25.47
C ALA A 169 -0.15 -14.46 26.72
#